data_b50dc0df38649cf898f1ec88147c9c0d
#
_entry.id   b50dc0df38649cf898f1ec88147c9c0d
#
_cell.length_a   1.000
_cell.length_b   1.000
_cell.length_c   1.000
_cell.angle_alpha   90.00
_cell.angle_beta   90.00
_cell.angle_gamma   90.00
#
_symmetry.space_group_name_H-M   'P 1'
#
loop_
_entity.id
_entity.type
_entity.pdbx_description
1 polymer ?
#
loop_
_entity_poly.entity_id
_entity_poly.type
_entity_poly.pdbx_seq_one_letter_code
_entity_poly.pdbx_strand_id
1 'polypeptide(L)'
;MGFMVVTSVVSAATAHPAPYPIIDEWNYGVSDNYGYSNYYVKSPNNIGSKSSITNYWGSIKASDSQKYGWALSSSKKAWNDIRLNAHWNYFNF
;
A
#
# COMPACT_ATOMS: atom_id res chain seq x y z
N MET A 1 7.15 -2.76 29.68
CA MET A 1 6.71 -2.92 29.04
C MET A 1 6.28 -2.91 28.45
N GLY A 2 6.24 -2.94 28.25
CA GLY A 2 5.57 -3.12 27.55
C GLY A 2 5.22 -3.06 26.89
N PHE A 3 4.84 -2.96 26.74
CA PHE A 3 4.13 -3.14 26.13
C PHE A 3 3.66 -2.97 25.40
N MET A 4 3.78 -2.94 25.18
CA MET A 4 3.16 -2.66 24.36
C MET A 4 2.23 -2.81 23.97
N VAL A 5 2.39 -2.84 24.30
CA VAL A 5 1.20 -3.17 23.89
C VAL A 5 0.75 -2.79 22.62
N VAL A 6 0.49 -3.52 21.91
CA VAL A 6 0.09 -3.19 20.62
C VAL A 6 -1.37 -3.35 20.52
N THR A 7 -2.01 -2.24 20.57
CA THR A 7 -3.44 -2.25 20.54
C THR A 7 -3.98 -2.11 19.15
N SER A 8 -3.17 -1.57 18.23
CA SER A 8 -3.58 -1.41 16.86
C SER A 8 -2.69 -2.22 15.99
N VAL A 9 -2.96 -3.48 15.89
CA VAL A 9 -2.19 -4.32 15.02
C VAL A 9 -2.65 -4.11 13.60
N VAL A 10 -1.72 -3.66 12.76
CA VAL A 10 -1.99 -3.58 11.34
C VAL A 10 -2.04 -4.99 10.79
N SER A 11 -3.12 -5.30 10.09
CA SER A 11 -3.27 -6.60 9.45
C SER A 11 -2.34 -6.65 8.25
N ALA A 12 -1.15 -7.20 8.45
CA ALA A 12 -0.12 -7.21 7.41
C ALA A 12 -0.34 -8.38 6.46
N ALA A 13 -0.16 -8.12 5.17
CA ALA A 13 -0.29 -9.14 4.14
C ALA A 13 0.75 -8.91 3.05
N THR A 14 1.09 -9.97 2.34
CA THR A 14 1.96 -9.92 1.17
C THR A 14 1.25 -10.63 0.04
N ALA A 15 1.24 -9.99 -1.13
CA ALA A 15 0.59 -10.53 -2.31
C ALA A 15 1.43 -10.28 -3.55
N HIS A 16 1.07 -10.94 -4.64
CA HIS A 16 1.71 -10.79 -5.94
C HIS A 16 0.59 -10.59 -6.97
N PRO A 17 -0.05 -9.40 -6.96
CA PRO A 17 -1.33 -9.23 -7.65
C PRO A 17 -1.26 -9.01 -9.15
N ALA A 18 -0.10 -8.63 -9.70
CA ALA A 18 -0.02 -8.32 -11.12
C ALA A 18 -0.06 -9.59 -11.96
N PRO A 19 -0.62 -9.50 -13.19
CA PRO A 19 -0.70 -10.67 -14.05
C PRO A 19 0.65 -11.05 -14.61
N TYR A 20 0.82 -12.36 -14.90
CA TYR A 20 2.00 -12.86 -15.58
C TYR A 20 2.22 -12.08 -16.90
N PRO A 21 3.43 -11.70 -17.27
CA PRO A 21 4.73 -12.11 -16.71
C PRO A 21 5.31 -11.12 -15.69
N ILE A 22 4.52 -10.25 -15.10
CA ILE A 22 5.00 -9.27 -14.14
C ILE A 22 5.33 -9.98 -12.84
N ILE A 23 6.54 -9.76 -12.34
CA ILE A 23 6.98 -10.27 -11.05
C ILE A 23 6.98 -9.11 -10.09
N ASP A 24 6.17 -9.20 -9.05
CA ASP A 24 5.94 -8.09 -8.14
C ASP A 24 5.83 -8.56 -6.69
N GLU A 25 5.76 -7.58 -5.81
CA GLU A 25 5.47 -7.82 -4.40
C GLU A 25 4.68 -6.63 -3.86
N TRP A 26 3.60 -6.93 -3.16
CA TRP A 26 2.76 -5.92 -2.53
C TRP A 26 2.64 -6.25 -1.05
N ASN A 27 3.20 -5.39 -0.21
CA ASN A 27 3.08 -5.47 1.24
C ASN A 27 2.14 -4.39 1.69
N TYR A 28 1.07 -4.78 2.35
CA TYR A 28 0.06 -3.82 2.76
C TYR A 28 -0.57 -4.21 4.09
N GLY A 29 -1.15 -3.23 4.73
CA GLY A 29 -1.87 -3.47 5.96
C GLY A 29 -2.74 -2.29 6.31
N VAL A 30 -3.89 -2.57 6.92
CA VAL A 30 -4.85 -1.55 7.33
C VAL A 30 -5.33 -1.89 8.72
N SER A 31 -5.35 -0.89 9.58
CA SER A 31 -5.94 -1.01 10.92
C SER A 31 -6.97 0.09 11.11
N ASP A 32 -7.54 0.18 12.31
CA ASP A 32 -8.56 1.18 12.59
C ASP A 32 -8.04 2.61 12.54
N ASN A 33 -6.73 2.82 12.58
CA ASN A 33 -6.18 4.17 12.62
C ASN A 33 -4.96 4.38 11.75
N TYR A 34 -4.56 3.38 10.95
CA TYR A 34 -3.37 3.50 10.12
C TYR A 34 -3.43 2.54 8.96
N GLY A 35 -2.84 2.93 7.81
CA GLY A 35 -2.73 2.05 6.66
C GLY A 35 -1.45 2.30 5.89
N TYR A 36 -0.94 1.26 5.26
CA TYR A 36 0.20 1.39 4.37
C TYR A 36 0.05 0.48 3.16
N SER A 37 0.70 0.87 2.07
CA SER A 37 0.71 0.12 0.82
C SER A 37 2.08 0.30 0.20
N ASN A 38 2.85 -0.78 0.10
CA ASN A 38 4.19 -0.77 -0.46
C ASN A 38 4.21 -1.74 -1.63
N TYR A 39 4.39 -1.22 -2.83
CA TYR A 39 4.33 -2.01 -4.04
C TYR A 39 5.65 -1.93 -4.81
N TYR A 40 6.11 -3.06 -5.30
CA TYR A 40 7.37 -3.17 -6.01
C TYR A 40 7.20 -4.08 -7.22
N VAL A 41 7.57 -3.58 -8.40
CA VAL A 41 7.63 -4.39 -9.60
C VAL A 41 9.09 -4.75 -9.83
N LYS A 42 9.38 -6.05 -9.75
CA LYS A 42 10.73 -6.55 -9.90
C LYS A 42 11.08 -6.76 -11.37
N SER A 43 10.13 -7.26 -12.15
CA SER A 43 10.37 -7.63 -13.54
C SER A 43 9.03 -7.69 -14.27
N PRO A 44 8.95 -7.35 -15.57
CA PRO A 44 10.04 -6.94 -16.44
C PRO A 44 10.42 -5.48 -16.31
N ASN A 45 11.46 -5.06 -17.02
CA ASN A 45 11.86 -3.66 -17.05
C ASN A 45 10.81 -2.79 -17.75
N ASN A 46 10.89 -1.47 -17.52
CA ASN A 46 9.99 -0.48 -18.10
C ASN A 46 8.57 -0.57 -17.53
N ILE A 47 8.43 -1.19 -16.38
CA ILE A 47 7.17 -1.19 -15.64
C ILE A 47 7.46 -0.64 -14.24
N GLY A 48 6.82 0.47 -13.92
CA GLY A 48 6.95 1.11 -12.63
C GLY A 48 5.86 0.68 -11.67
N SER A 49 6.04 1.06 -10.41
CA SER A 49 5.13 0.70 -9.34
C SER A 49 4.38 1.92 -8.82
N LYS A 50 3.13 1.72 -8.42
CA LYS A 50 2.29 2.73 -7.79
C LYS A 50 1.65 2.14 -6.54
N SER A 51 1.50 2.99 -5.54
CA SER A 51 0.76 2.63 -4.34
C SER A 51 -0.09 3.80 -3.90
N SER A 52 -1.16 3.52 -3.18
CA SER A 52 -1.99 4.58 -2.62
C SER A 52 -2.79 4.08 -1.43
N ILE A 53 -3.21 5.03 -0.62
CA ILE A 53 -4.14 4.82 0.48
C ILE A 53 -5.31 5.75 0.24
N THR A 54 -6.51 5.19 0.27
CA THR A 54 -7.75 5.97 0.16
C THR A 54 -8.60 5.75 1.40
N ASN A 55 -9.56 6.64 1.61
CA ASN A 55 -10.54 6.45 2.68
C ASN A 55 -11.78 5.73 2.14
N TYR A 56 -12.80 5.57 2.98
CA TYR A 56 -14.06 4.94 2.58
C TYR A 56 -14.70 5.64 1.36
N TRP A 57 -14.52 6.94 1.27
CA TRP A 57 -15.13 7.76 0.21
C TRP A 57 -14.32 7.74 -1.10
N GLY A 58 -13.16 7.06 -1.11
CA GLY A 58 -12.30 7.02 -2.28
C GLY A 58 -11.34 8.19 -2.39
N SER A 59 -11.31 9.08 -1.40
CA SER A 59 -10.35 10.19 -1.40
C SER A 59 -8.95 9.67 -1.13
N ILE A 60 -7.99 10.13 -1.93
CA ILE A 60 -6.59 9.71 -1.80
C ILE A 60 -5.97 10.41 -0.61
N LYS A 61 -5.48 9.61 0.34
CA LYS A 61 -4.80 10.10 1.53
C LYS A 61 -3.29 10.15 1.35
N ALA A 62 -2.76 9.22 0.57
CA ALA A 62 -1.35 9.14 0.24
C ALA A 62 -1.18 8.37 -1.05
N SER A 63 -0.16 8.71 -1.82
CA SER A 63 0.15 7.98 -3.04
C SER A 63 1.62 8.16 -3.39
N ASP A 64 2.16 7.19 -4.13
CA ASP A 64 3.53 7.23 -4.60
C ASP A 64 3.64 6.48 -5.92
N SER A 65 4.58 6.92 -6.76
CA SER A 65 4.88 6.28 -8.05
C SER A 65 6.38 6.27 -8.24
N GLN A 66 6.90 5.12 -8.59
CA GLN A 66 8.35 4.97 -8.83
C GLN A 66 8.57 4.18 -10.12
N LYS A 67 9.46 4.68 -10.96
CA LYS A 67 9.89 3.91 -12.13
C LYS A 67 10.66 2.67 -11.71
N TYR A 68 11.45 2.80 -10.66
CA TYR A 68 12.28 1.72 -10.13
C TYR A 68 12.14 1.69 -8.62
N GLY A 69 12.04 0.50 -8.07
CA GLY A 69 11.98 0.32 -6.64
C GLY A 69 10.59 0.34 -6.08
N TRP A 70 10.51 0.57 -4.79
CA TRP A 70 9.26 0.50 -4.04
C TRP A 70 8.49 1.81 -4.10
N ALA A 71 7.21 1.73 -4.42
CA ALA A 71 6.28 2.81 -4.20
C ALA A 71 5.70 2.65 -2.81
N LEU A 72 5.90 3.64 -1.96
CA LEU A 72 5.57 3.55 -0.54
C LEU A 72 4.52 4.60 -0.17
N SER A 73 3.39 4.14 0.34
CA SER A 73 2.31 5.02 0.78
C SER A 73 1.84 4.62 2.16
N SER A 74 1.60 5.58 3.02
CA SER A 74 1.05 5.33 4.33
C SER A 74 0.27 6.55 4.82
N SER A 75 -0.70 6.32 5.69
CA SER A 75 -1.48 7.40 6.24
C SER A 75 -2.13 7.00 7.55
N LYS A 76 -2.31 7.97 8.43
CA LYS A 76 -3.16 7.83 9.60
C LYS A 76 -4.61 8.04 9.18
N LYS A 77 -5.51 7.37 9.85
CA LYS A 77 -6.93 7.51 9.60
C LYS A 77 -7.48 8.66 10.45
N ALA A 78 -8.19 9.59 9.83
CA ALA A 78 -8.96 10.59 10.53
C ALA A 78 -10.34 10.02 10.88
N TRP A 79 -11.04 10.67 11.82
CA TRP A 79 -12.33 10.17 12.29
C TRP A 79 -13.37 10.09 11.16
N ASN A 80 -13.27 10.98 10.19
CA ASN A 80 -14.24 11.02 9.08
C ASN A 80 -13.83 10.14 7.88
N ASP A 81 -12.73 9.43 7.98
CA ASP A 81 -12.31 8.54 6.90
C ASP A 81 -13.09 7.23 6.89
N ILE A 82 -13.68 6.86 8.01
CA ILE A 82 -14.40 5.63 8.27
C ILE A 82 -13.47 4.43 8.27
N ARG A 83 -12.78 4.19 7.15
CA ARG A 83 -11.75 3.16 7.05
C ARG A 83 -10.76 3.54 5.96
N LEU A 84 -9.60 2.90 5.99
CA LEU A 84 -8.59 3.07 4.95
C LEU A 84 -8.57 1.83 4.06
N ASN A 85 -8.21 2.05 2.80
CA ASN A 85 -8.04 0.99 1.82
C ASN A 85 -6.67 1.15 1.18
N ALA A 86 -5.95 0.06 1.03
CA ALA A 86 -4.64 0.04 0.39
C ALA A 86 -4.79 -0.39 -1.06
N HIS A 87 -4.05 0.25 -1.95
CA HIS A 87 -4.13 0.00 -3.39
C HIS A 87 -2.74 -0.13 -3.99
N TRP A 88 -2.66 -0.86 -5.08
CA TRP A 88 -1.47 -1.06 -5.88
C TRP A 88 -1.78 -0.81 -7.33
N ASN A 89 -0.76 -0.50 -8.11
CA ASN A 89 -0.89 -0.48 -9.57
C ASN A 89 0.49 -0.51 -10.18
N TYR A 90 0.54 -0.67 -11.48
CA TYR A 90 1.77 -0.57 -12.25
C TYR A 90 1.53 0.31 -13.47
N PHE A 91 2.62 0.78 -14.06
CA PHE A 91 2.54 1.61 -15.25
C PHE A 91 3.74 1.35 -16.15
N ASN A 92 3.55 1.56 -17.44
CA ASN A 92 4.62 1.43 -18.42
C ASN A 92 5.34 2.75 -18.60
N PHE A 93 6.63 2.69 -18.81
CA PHE A 93 7.41 3.89 -19.10
C PHE A 93 8.53 3.63 -20.09
#